data_5a04e18ea1ca2b48412f2dabc0544ab0
#
_entry.id   5a04e18ea1ca2b48412f2dabc0544ab0
#
_cell.length_a   1.000
_cell.length_b   1.000
_cell.length_c   1.000
_cell.angle_alpha   90.00
_cell.angle_beta   90.00
_cell.angle_gamma   90.00
#
_symmetry.space_group_name_H-M   'P 1'
#
loop_
_entity.id
_entity.type
_entity.pdbx_description
1 polymer ?
#
loop_
_entity_poly.entity_id
_entity_poly.type
_entity_poly.pdbx_seq_one_letter_code
_entity_poly.pdbx_strand_id
1 'polypeptide(L)'
;LYDTELVPVGEDQRQHIEYAREAANKFNLAYGETFVVPQEKIVTNVGTVPGIDGQKMSKSYKNTIPLFGTTDEIAKAVMSIVTDSSGDLPQNVYAIHTLFRTETELKFIYEEHKGKYKNLKEALLADIEALVAPMRERRNNITDADVVQVLKEGSDKARSEAAEKIHEVRKRVGIAI
;
A
#
# COMPACT_ATOMS: atom_id res chain seq x y z
N LEU A 1 6.27 -3.85 20.62
CA LEU A 1 7.69 -4.19 20.72
C LEU A 1 8.62 -3.08 20.22
N TYR A 2 8.13 -2.18 19.37
CA TYR A 2 8.89 -1.08 18.77
C TYR A 2 8.38 0.29 19.21
N ASP A 3 7.57 0.36 20.24
CA ASP A 3 6.96 1.57 20.79
C ASP A 3 6.32 2.47 19.71
N THR A 4 5.63 1.82 18.77
CA THR A 4 4.99 2.48 17.64
C THR A 4 3.80 3.32 18.10
N GLU A 5 3.83 4.63 17.86
CA GLU A 5 2.76 5.56 18.19
C GLU A 5 1.68 5.61 17.10
N LEU A 6 2.09 5.68 15.83
CA LEU A 6 1.18 5.83 14.68
C LEU A 6 1.35 4.68 13.69
N VAL A 7 0.24 4.08 13.30
CA VAL A 7 0.21 2.98 12.31
C VAL A 7 -0.61 3.42 11.11
N PRO A 8 0.01 3.76 9.97
CA PRO A 8 -0.71 4.06 8.73
C PRO A 8 -1.39 2.79 8.21
N VAL A 9 -2.71 2.81 8.13
CA VAL A 9 -3.51 1.65 7.70
C VAL A 9 -4.71 2.08 6.86
N GLY A 10 -5.23 1.14 6.07
CA GLY A 10 -6.55 1.28 5.45
C GLY A 10 -7.66 1.06 6.48
N GLU A 11 -8.87 1.51 6.15
CA GLU A 11 -10.06 1.40 7.01
C GLU A 11 -10.35 -0.06 7.41
N ASP A 12 -10.05 -1.02 6.55
CA ASP A 12 -10.23 -2.46 6.78
C ASP A 12 -9.30 -3.03 7.87
N GLN A 13 -8.26 -2.29 8.30
CA GLN A 13 -7.31 -2.69 9.34
C GLN A 13 -7.58 -2.02 10.69
N ARG A 14 -8.53 -1.10 10.79
CA ARG A 14 -8.86 -0.35 12.02
C ARG A 14 -9.07 -1.30 13.21
N GLN A 15 -9.87 -2.35 13.03
CA GLN A 15 -10.16 -3.32 14.07
C GLN A 15 -8.92 -4.02 14.63
N HIS A 16 -7.92 -4.28 13.81
CA HIS A 16 -6.66 -4.88 14.28
C HIS A 16 -5.86 -3.93 15.17
N ILE A 17 -5.89 -2.63 14.88
CA ILE A 17 -5.25 -1.63 15.72
C ILE A 17 -6.01 -1.46 17.05
N GLU A 18 -7.33 -1.54 17.04
CA GLU A 18 -8.15 -1.53 18.27
C GLU A 18 -7.81 -2.70 19.17
N TYR A 19 -7.66 -3.92 18.65
CA TYR A 19 -7.21 -5.08 19.43
C TYR A 19 -5.79 -4.89 20.01
N ALA A 20 -4.86 -4.32 19.23
CA ALA A 20 -3.52 -4.03 19.71
C ALA A 20 -3.55 -3.00 20.86
N ARG A 21 -4.37 -1.95 20.75
CA ARG A 21 -4.58 -0.93 21.80
C ARG A 21 -5.17 -1.54 23.06
N GLU A 22 -6.20 -2.38 22.91
CA GLU A 22 -6.82 -3.05 24.04
C GLU A 22 -5.82 -3.95 24.78
N ALA A 23 -5.01 -4.72 24.05
CA ALA A 23 -3.98 -5.56 24.63
C ALA A 23 -2.91 -4.72 25.37
N ALA A 24 -2.43 -3.62 24.76
CA ALA A 24 -1.48 -2.71 25.38
C ALA A 24 -2.03 -2.07 26.67
N ASN A 25 -3.27 -1.57 26.61
CA ASN A 25 -3.94 -0.97 27.77
C ASN A 25 -4.14 -1.98 28.93
N LYS A 26 -4.59 -3.20 28.64
CA LYS A 26 -4.78 -4.25 29.64
C LYS A 26 -3.45 -4.65 30.30
N PHE A 27 -2.39 -4.76 29.50
CA PHE A 27 -1.06 -5.05 30.03
C PHE A 27 -0.57 -3.91 30.94
N ASN A 28 -0.65 -2.66 30.45
CA ASN A 28 -0.22 -1.49 31.19
C ASN A 28 -0.98 -1.34 32.53
N LEU A 29 -2.29 -1.63 32.52
CA LEU A 29 -3.11 -1.61 33.72
C LEU A 29 -2.69 -2.66 34.75
N ALA A 30 -2.33 -3.87 34.29
CA ALA A 30 -1.99 -4.99 35.16
C ALA A 30 -0.54 -4.92 35.70
N TYR A 31 0.41 -4.46 34.86
CA TYR A 31 1.85 -4.57 35.13
C TYR A 31 2.59 -3.22 35.14
N GLY A 32 1.86 -2.12 34.99
CA GLY A 32 2.41 -0.76 34.88
C GLY A 32 2.75 -0.38 33.43
N GLU A 33 2.87 0.92 33.20
CA GLU A 33 3.13 1.45 31.86
C GLU A 33 4.40 0.85 31.26
N THR A 34 4.21 0.12 30.17
CA THR A 34 5.24 -0.66 29.48
C THR A 34 5.13 -0.51 27.96
N PHE A 35 3.91 -0.57 27.43
CA PHE A 35 3.65 -0.44 26.00
C PHE A 35 3.13 0.94 25.63
N VAL A 36 3.65 1.50 24.55
CA VAL A 36 3.02 2.63 23.88
C VAL A 36 1.71 2.14 23.25
N VAL A 37 0.63 2.91 23.45
CA VAL A 37 -0.68 2.57 22.91
C VAL A 37 -0.77 3.08 21.48
N PRO A 38 -0.81 2.21 20.46
CA PRO A 38 -0.77 2.63 19.07
C PRO A 38 -2.06 3.31 18.64
N GLN A 39 -1.95 4.28 17.71
CA GLN A 39 -3.08 4.93 17.07
C GLN A 39 -3.06 4.65 15.56
N GLU A 40 -4.24 4.41 15.02
CA GLU A 40 -4.38 4.30 13.56
C GLU A 40 -4.25 5.68 12.90
N LYS A 41 -3.57 5.72 11.76
CA LYS A 41 -3.59 6.85 10.84
C LYS A 41 -4.25 6.40 9.54
N ILE A 42 -5.54 6.65 9.43
CA ILE A 42 -6.28 6.33 8.21
C ILE A 42 -5.91 7.34 7.13
N VAL A 43 -5.46 6.84 5.98
CA VAL A 43 -5.23 7.65 4.80
C VAL A 43 -6.55 7.76 4.05
N THR A 44 -7.19 8.91 4.16
CA THR A 44 -8.58 9.14 3.75
C THR A 44 -8.86 9.05 2.24
N ASN A 45 -7.86 9.00 1.39
CA ASN A 45 -8.04 8.97 -0.07
C ASN A 45 -7.60 7.65 -0.72
N VAL A 46 -7.32 6.62 0.05
CA VAL A 46 -7.00 5.30 -0.47
C VAL A 46 -8.21 4.39 -0.28
N GLY A 47 -9.23 4.65 -1.09
CA GLY A 47 -10.38 3.76 -1.20
C GLY A 47 -10.01 2.40 -1.80
N THR A 48 -11.02 1.60 -2.10
CA THR A 48 -10.83 0.35 -2.82
C THR A 48 -10.42 0.68 -4.27
N VAL A 49 -9.21 0.29 -4.67
CA VAL A 49 -8.74 0.44 -6.05
C VAL A 49 -9.42 -0.61 -6.91
N PRO A 50 -10.08 -0.25 -8.02
CA PRO A 50 -10.66 -1.22 -8.93
C PRO A 50 -9.57 -1.98 -9.70
N GLY A 51 -9.78 -3.27 -9.91
CA GLY A 51 -8.99 -4.08 -10.82
C GLY A 51 -9.36 -3.84 -12.29
N ILE A 52 -8.70 -4.57 -13.19
CA ILE A 52 -8.98 -4.46 -14.64
C ILE A 52 -10.40 -4.89 -15.01
N ASP A 53 -11.06 -5.64 -14.15
CA ASP A 53 -12.45 -6.11 -14.25
C ASP A 53 -13.48 -5.20 -13.56
N GLY A 54 -13.03 -4.11 -12.95
CA GLY A 54 -13.86 -3.16 -12.19
C GLY A 54 -14.23 -3.60 -10.77
N GLN A 55 -13.85 -4.80 -10.34
CA GLN A 55 -14.01 -5.24 -8.96
C GLN A 55 -12.82 -4.78 -8.09
N LYS A 56 -12.86 -5.02 -6.78
CA LYS A 56 -11.72 -4.73 -5.91
C LYS A 56 -10.45 -5.42 -6.45
N MET A 57 -9.39 -4.64 -6.65
CA MET A 57 -8.10 -5.17 -7.09
C MET A 57 -7.54 -6.18 -6.09
N SER A 58 -7.23 -7.38 -6.55
CA SER A 58 -6.69 -8.45 -5.71
C SER A 58 -5.87 -9.45 -6.54
N LYS A 59 -4.77 -9.94 -5.96
CA LYS A 59 -3.96 -11.00 -6.57
C LYS A 59 -4.77 -12.29 -6.76
N SER A 60 -5.69 -12.61 -5.84
CA SER A 60 -6.55 -13.81 -5.91
C SER A 60 -7.56 -13.73 -7.06
N TYR A 61 -7.98 -12.55 -7.45
CA TYR A 61 -8.88 -12.33 -8.60
C TYR A 61 -8.15 -12.21 -9.94
N LYS A 62 -6.80 -12.17 -9.93
CA LYS A 62 -5.97 -11.99 -11.13
C LYS A 62 -6.33 -10.75 -11.94
N ASN A 63 -6.83 -9.72 -11.28
CA ASN A 63 -7.31 -8.47 -11.88
C ASN A 63 -6.38 -7.27 -11.59
N THR A 64 -5.12 -7.54 -11.23
CA THR A 64 -4.14 -6.52 -10.87
C THR A 64 -3.39 -5.97 -12.07
N ILE A 65 -2.95 -4.71 -11.99
CA ILE A 65 -1.93 -4.15 -12.86
C ILE A 65 -0.57 -4.46 -12.19
N PRO A 66 0.37 -5.15 -12.88
CA PRO A 66 1.64 -5.55 -12.27
C PRO A 66 2.56 -4.35 -12.07
N LEU A 67 2.92 -4.03 -10.82
CA LEU A 67 3.74 -2.85 -10.49
C LEU A 67 5.14 -2.91 -11.13
N PHE A 68 5.77 -4.08 -11.13
CA PHE A 68 7.10 -4.30 -11.71
C PHE A 68 7.07 -5.18 -12.97
N GLY A 69 5.94 -5.22 -13.65
CA GLY A 69 5.85 -5.84 -14.96
C GLY A 69 6.64 -5.07 -16.02
N THR A 70 6.88 -5.70 -17.16
CA THR A 70 7.42 -5.01 -18.35
C THR A 70 6.42 -3.96 -18.82
N THR A 71 6.89 -3.00 -19.61
CA THR A 71 6.01 -1.99 -20.25
C THR A 71 4.86 -2.65 -21.02
N ASP A 72 5.14 -3.76 -21.72
CA ASP A 72 4.13 -4.50 -22.48
C ASP A 72 3.07 -5.17 -21.59
N GLU A 73 3.50 -5.75 -20.45
CA GLU A 73 2.59 -6.36 -19.47
C GLU A 73 1.68 -5.31 -18.83
N ILE A 74 2.24 -4.17 -18.45
CA ILE A 74 1.46 -3.05 -17.89
C ILE A 74 0.51 -2.49 -18.95
N ALA A 75 0.99 -2.26 -20.17
CA ALA A 75 0.17 -1.78 -21.27
C ALA A 75 -1.01 -2.74 -21.59
N LYS A 76 -0.73 -4.04 -21.64
CA LYS A 76 -1.78 -5.07 -21.83
C LYS A 76 -2.82 -5.04 -20.71
N ALA A 77 -2.39 -4.93 -19.45
CA ALA A 77 -3.31 -4.84 -18.32
C ALA A 77 -4.17 -3.58 -18.39
N VAL A 78 -3.57 -2.41 -18.62
CA VAL A 78 -4.29 -1.12 -18.74
C VAL A 78 -5.28 -1.14 -19.89
N MET A 79 -4.88 -1.64 -21.06
CA MET A 79 -5.78 -1.73 -22.23
C MET A 79 -6.95 -2.70 -22.01
N SER A 80 -6.78 -3.71 -21.13
CA SER A 80 -7.84 -4.66 -20.79
C SER A 80 -8.83 -4.16 -19.75
N ILE A 81 -8.61 -2.99 -19.11
CA ILE A 81 -9.57 -2.43 -18.14
C ILE A 81 -10.97 -2.36 -18.77
N VAL A 82 -11.93 -2.97 -18.08
CA VAL A 82 -13.33 -2.95 -18.52
C VAL A 82 -13.85 -1.51 -18.45
N THR A 83 -14.39 -1.05 -19.59
CA THR A 83 -15.02 0.27 -19.70
C THR A 83 -16.50 0.08 -20.01
N ASP A 84 -17.36 0.71 -19.18
CA ASP A 84 -18.78 0.74 -19.49
C ASP A 84 -19.02 1.55 -20.75
N SER A 85 -19.79 0.96 -21.69
CA SER A 85 -20.16 1.60 -22.94
C SER A 85 -21.30 2.63 -22.79
N SER A 86 -21.83 2.79 -21.58
CA SER A 86 -23.04 3.57 -21.31
C SER A 86 -22.80 5.00 -20.81
N GLY A 87 -21.55 5.43 -20.65
CA GLY A 87 -21.23 6.75 -20.09
C GLY A 87 -20.06 7.46 -20.78
N ASP A 88 -20.04 8.80 -20.65
CA ASP A 88 -18.95 9.63 -21.16
C ASP A 88 -17.63 9.44 -20.37
N LEU A 89 -17.70 8.88 -19.16
CA LEU A 89 -16.58 8.69 -18.24
C LEU A 89 -16.34 7.19 -17.98
N PRO A 90 -15.19 6.62 -18.36
CA PRO A 90 -14.83 5.24 -18.03
C PRO A 90 -14.43 5.14 -16.55
N GLN A 91 -15.40 4.86 -15.68
CA GLN A 91 -15.29 4.93 -14.22
C GLN A 91 -14.06 4.16 -13.67
N ASN A 92 -13.83 2.93 -14.17
CA ASN A 92 -12.70 2.12 -13.69
C ASN A 92 -11.35 2.75 -14.06
N VAL A 93 -11.21 3.28 -15.27
CA VAL A 93 -9.99 3.97 -15.73
C VAL A 93 -9.78 5.23 -14.90
N TYR A 94 -10.84 6.02 -14.71
CA TYR A 94 -10.80 7.25 -13.92
C TYR A 94 -10.38 6.99 -12.47
N ALA A 95 -11.01 6.01 -11.82
CA ALA A 95 -10.71 5.67 -10.42
C ALA A 95 -9.24 5.21 -10.22
N ILE A 96 -8.66 4.51 -11.19
CA ILE A 96 -7.23 4.17 -11.15
C ILE A 96 -6.39 5.43 -11.41
N HIS A 97 -6.80 6.30 -12.35
CA HIS A 97 -6.05 7.50 -12.71
C HIS A 97 -5.98 8.53 -11.57
N THR A 98 -6.98 8.59 -10.68
CA THR A 98 -6.95 9.44 -9.48
C THR A 98 -5.83 9.09 -8.49
N LEU A 99 -5.19 7.93 -8.61
CA LEU A 99 -4.01 7.57 -7.83
C LEU A 99 -2.74 8.30 -8.29
N PHE A 100 -2.73 8.83 -9.50
CA PHE A 100 -1.55 9.42 -10.15
C PHE A 100 -1.67 10.93 -10.35
N ARG A 101 -2.90 11.44 -10.48
CA ARG A 101 -3.17 12.85 -10.74
C ARG A 101 -4.30 13.39 -9.87
N THR A 102 -4.28 14.70 -9.68
CA THR A 102 -5.37 15.43 -9.02
C THR A 102 -6.63 15.46 -9.90
N GLU A 103 -7.79 15.62 -9.28
CA GLU A 103 -9.06 15.75 -9.99
C GLU A 103 -9.06 16.92 -11.00
N THR A 104 -8.39 18.02 -10.68
CA THR A 104 -8.27 19.17 -11.57
C THR A 104 -7.52 18.83 -12.85
N GLU A 105 -6.39 18.12 -12.75
CA GLU A 105 -5.61 17.69 -13.91
C GLU A 105 -6.38 16.67 -14.75
N LEU A 106 -7.05 15.71 -14.10
CA LEU A 106 -7.85 14.72 -14.78
C LEU A 106 -9.01 15.33 -15.54
N LYS A 107 -9.65 16.36 -15.01
CA LYS A 107 -10.75 17.04 -15.69
C LYS A 107 -10.34 17.49 -17.09
N PHE A 108 -9.17 18.11 -17.24
CA PHE A 108 -8.70 18.57 -18.57
C PHE A 108 -8.45 17.39 -19.51
N ILE A 109 -7.79 16.32 -19.03
CA ILE A 109 -7.48 15.13 -19.84
C ILE A 109 -8.78 14.44 -20.31
N TYR A 110 -9.77 14.32 -19.41
CA TYR A 110 -11.01 13.60 -19.70
C TYR A 110 -11.98 14.43 -20.54
N GLU A 111 -11.92 15.77 -20.46
CA GLU A 111 -12.67 16.64 -21.37
C GLU A 111 -12.07 16.62 -22.80
N GLU A 112 -10.75 16.68 -22.94
CA GLU A 112 -10.06 16.62 -24.23
C GLU A 112 -10.28 15.28 -24.96
N HIS A 113 -10.31 14.19 -24.20
CA HIS A 113 -10.45 12.83 -24.73
C HIS A 113 -11.83 12.22 -24.50
N LYS A 114 -12.86 13.06 -24.34
CA LYS A 114 -14.24 12.61 -24.12
C LYS A 114 -14.68 11.59 -25.16
N GLY A 115 -15.15 10.40 -24.74
CA GLY A 115 -15.57 9.31 -25.60
C GLY A 115 -14.44 8.55 -26.31
N LYS A 116 -13.17 8.95 -26.13
CA LYS A 116 -12.00 8.28 -26.72
C LYS A 116 -11.31 7.41 -25.67
N TYR A 117 -11.93 6.32 -25.27
CA TYR A 117 -11.48 5.48 -24.16
C TYR A 117 -10.06 4.94 -24.34
N LYS A 118 -9.64 4.68 -25.57
CA LYS A 118 -8.26 4.26 -25.85
C LYS A 118 -7.26 5.34 -25.44
N ASN A 119 -7.50 6.60 -25.80
CA ASN A 119 -6.62 7.71 -25.45
C ASN A 119 -6.55 7.92 -23.92
N LEU A 120 -7.67 7.75 -23.21
CA LEU A 120 -7.70 7.84 -21.75
C LEU A 120 -6.89 6.72 -21.09
N LYS A 121 -6.93 5.50 -21.64
CA LYS A 121 -6.08 4.38 -21.17
C LYS A 121 -4.61 4.62 -21.50
N GLU A 122 -4.30 5.21 -22.66
CA GLU A 122 -2.92 5.58 -23.03
C GLU A 122 -2.37 6.68 -22.09
N ALA A 123 -3.19 7.66 -21.73
CA ALA A 123 -2.81 8.68 -20.74
C ALA A 123 -2.54 8.06 -19.35
N LEU A 124 -3.42 7.17 -18.89
CA LEU A 124 -3.19 6.40 -17.66
C LEU A 124 -1.90 5.58 -17.72
N LEU A 125 -1.66 4.90 -18.84
CA LEU A 125 -0.45 4.11 -19.04
C LEU A 125 0.81 4.99 -18.97
N ALA A 126 0.78 6.17 -19.58
CA ALA A 126 1.91 7.11 -19.53
C ALA A 126 2.21 7.55 -18.09
N ASP A 127 1.20 7.83 -17.27
CA ASP A 127 1.38 8.21 -15.87
C ASP A 127 1.88 7.03 -15.00
N ILE A 128 1.36 5.83 -15.23
CA ILE A 128 1.89 4.62 -14.57
C ILE A 128 3.36 4.42 -14.91
N GLU A 129 3.73 4.48 -16.18
CA GLU A 129 5.12 4.30 -16.63
C GLU A 129 6.04 5.40 -16.10
N ALA A 130 5.60 6.65 -16.07
CA ALA A 130 6.38 7.75 -15.50
C ALA A 130 6.76 7.50 -14.03
N LEU A 131 5.86 6.88 -13.25
CA LEU A 131 6.11 6.50 -11.85
C LEU A 131 6.93 5.22 -11.74
N VAL A 132 6.57 4.19 -12.50
CA VAL A 132 7.07 2.82 -12.30
C VAL A 132 8.39 2.56 -13.02
N ALA A 133 8.65 3.17 -14.19
CA ALA A 133 9.88 2.91 -14.95
C ALA A 133 11.16 3.20 -14.14
N PRO A 134 11.29 4.33 -13.41
CA PRO A 134 12.46 4.58 -12.57
C PRO A 134 12.60 3.56 -11.42
N MET A 135 11.47 3.08 -10.86
CA MET A 135 11.47 2.07 -9.80
C MET A 135 11.91 0.70 -10.36
N ARG A 136 11.43 0.34 -11.54
CA ARG A 136 11.80 -0.88 -12.26
C ARG A 136 13.30 -0.90 -12.58
N GLU A 137 13.85 0.21 -13.06
CA GLU A 137 15.28 0.36 -13.33
C GLU A 137 16.10 0.17 -12.05
N ARG A 138 15.74 0.84 -10.96
CA ARG A 138 16.41 0.65 -9.66
C ARG A 138 16.35 -0.81 -9.21
N ARG A 139 15.18 -1.45 -9.30
CA ARG A 139 15.00 -2.85 -8.93
C ARG A 139 15.90 -3.78 -9.74
N ASN A 140 16.06 -3.54 -11.04
CA ASN A 140 16.92 -4.37 -11.91
C ASN A 140 18.41 -4.27 -11.56
N ASN A 141 18.81 -3.20 -10.86
CA ASN A 141 20.19 -3.00 -10.40
C ASN A 141 20.44 -3.56 -8.99
N ILE A 142 19.41 -4.07 -8.30
CA ILE A 142 19.55 -4.69 -6.98
C ILE A 142 19.90 -6.17 -7.16
N THR A 143 21.00 -6.60 -6.56
CA THR A 143 21.44 -7.99 -6.56
C THR A 143 20.88 -8.77 -5.38
N ASP A 144 20.89 -10.10 -5.47
CA ASP A 144 20.50 -10.95 -4.33
C ASP A 144 21.42 -10.72 -3.11
N ALA A 145 22.68 -10.37 -3.34
CA ALA A 145 23.62 -10.04 -2.26
C ALA A 145 23.18 -8.75 -1.51
N ASP A 146 22.75 -7.73 -2.25
CA ASP A 146 22.23 -6.49 -1.64
C ASP A 146 20.98 -6.78 -0.80
N VAL A 147 20.07 -7.63 -1.30
CA VAL A 147 18.87 -8.04 -0.57
C VAL A 147 19.23 -8.76 0.72
N VAL A 148 20.16 -9.74 0.67
CA VAL A 148 20.60 -10.49 1.85
C VAL A 148 21.25 -9.57 2.88
N GLN A 149 22.08 -8.63 2.43
CA GLN A 149 22.71 -7.65 3.30
C GLN A 149 21.68 -6.79 4.03
N VAL A 150 20.74 -6.18 3.30
CA VAL A 150 19.69 -5.33 3.88
C VAL A 150 18.82 -6.11 4.86
N LEU A 151 18.46 -7.36 4.52
CA LEU A 151 17.68 -8.22 5.42
C LEU A 151 18.44 -8.56 6.70
N LYS A 152 19.74 -8.82 6.61
CA LYS A 152 20.59 -9.13 7.76
C LYS A 152 20.71 -7.93 8.69
N GLU A 153 21.12 -6.78 8.16
CA GLU A 153 21.27 -5.54 8.93
C GLU A 153 19.94 -5.10 9.57
N GLY A 154 18.84 -5.14 8.79
CA GLY A 154 17.51 -4.80 9.28
C GLY A 154 17.01 -5.76 10.37
N SER A 155 17.27 -7.07 10.21
CA SER A 155 16.92 -8.09 11.21
C SER A 155 17.69 -7.93 12.50
N ASP A 156 18.98 -7.62 12.42
CA ASP A 156 19.83 -7.42 13.60
C ASP A 156 19.36 -6.17 14.38
N LYS A 157 19.06 -5.08 13.67
CA LYS A 157 18.50 -3.87 14.30
C LYS A 157 17.14 -4.14 14.95
N ALA A 158 16.21 -4.74 14.21
CA ALA A 158 14.87 -5.05 14.71
C ALA A 158 14.92 -6.00 15.93
N ARG A 159 15.82 -6.99 15.89
CA ARG A 159 16.01 -7.94 17.00
C ARG A 159 16.55 -7.24 18.25
N SER A 160 17.50 -6.32 18.10
CA SER A 160 18.05 -5.56 19.22
C SER A 160 16.96 -4.76 19.92
N GLU A 161 16.20 -3.95 19.18
CA GLU A 161 15.11 -3.14 19.73
C GLU A 161 14.00 -3.99 20.39
N ALA A 162 13.59 -5.07 19.70
CA ALA A 162 12.58 -5.98 20.24
C ALA A 162 13.06 -6.73 21.49
N ALA A 163 14.35 -7.08 21.58
CA ALA A 163 14.91 -7.78 22.72
C ALA A 163 14.90 -6.92 23.99
N GLU A 164 15.19 -5.63 23.86
CA GLU A 164 15.11 -4.68 24.99
C GLU A 164 13.67 -4.60 25.53
N LYS A 165 12.71 -4.40 24.65
CA LYS A 165 11.30 -4.33 25.05
C LYS A 165 10.79 -5.64 25.64
N ILE A 166 11.14 -6.80 25.04
CA ILE A 166 10.71 -8.09 25.55
C ILE A 166 11.36 -8.43 26.92
N HIS A 167 12.59 -7.96 27.13
CA HIS A 167 13.24 -8.08 28.45
C HIS A 167 12.47 -7.28 29.52
N GLU A 168 12.09 -6.03 29.22
CA GLU A 168 11.27 -5.21 30.11
C GLU A 168 9.92 -5.91 30.42
N VAL A 169 9.22 -6.40 29.39
CA VAL A 169 7.96 -7.13 29.54
C VAL A 169 8.12 -8.34 30.45
N ARG A 170 9.15 -9.18 30.22
CA ARG A 170 9.43 -10.36 31.04
C ARG A 170 9.71 -10.00 32.49
N LYS A 171 10.46 -8.93 32.73
CA LYS A 171 10.72 -8.41 34.09
C LYS A 171 9.42 -8.00 34.77
N ARG A 172 8.53 -7.30 34.08
CA ARG A 172 7.24 -6.84 34.61
C ARG A 172 6.32 -7.99 35.00
N VAL A 173 6.29 -9.06 34.20
CA VAL A 173 5.47 -10.24 34.52
C VAL A 173 6.16 -11.26 35.41
N GLY A 174 7.41 -11.00 35.87
CA GLY A 174 8.11 -11.86 36.84
C GLY A 174 8.75 -13.12 36.25
N ILE A 175 8.99 -13.17 34.90
CA ILE A 175 9.62 -14.32 34.20
C ILE A 175 11.00 -13.97 33.61
N ALA A 176 11.57 -12.81 33.96
CA ALA A 176 12.93 -12.48 33.59
C ALA A 176 13.89 -13.24 34.53
N ILE A 177 14.77 -14.03 33.92
CA ILE A 177 15.90 -14.67 34.58
C ILE A 177 17.13 -13.79 34.37
#